data_e437af8272cde602571535c108840836
#
_entry.id   e437af8272cde602571535c108840836
#
_cell.length_a   1.000
_cell.length_b   1.000
_cell.length_c   1.000
_cell.angle_alpha   90.00
_cell.angle_beta   90.00
_cell.angle_gamma   90.00
#
_symmetry.space_group_name_H-M   'P 1'
#
loop_
_entity.id
_entity.type
_entity.pdbx_description
1 polymer ?
#
loop_
_entity_poly.entity_id
_entity_poly.type
_entity_poly.pdbx_seq_one_letter_code
_entity_poly.pdbx_strand_id
1 'polypeptide(L)'
;MHQHPKIRRNLALMVHVYTAMGLLTGFLAIAWISSGQYRAAFLALFASVVIDATDGTLARAVDVRRYTPWINGRKLDDIVDYLNYTLAPIFLIWHAHWTPEPRALWCSIPLVTSAFAFVHEGAKEEDAGFFRGFPSYWNIVAFYIALFDAPNPWVVGIILGLLGLLSILPVRFVYPNRPPCWKFFFLGGACLWGLLLLAMLIVYPDVPNWLVGVSYIYPVLYGASSIYLDWRQRRQESTATSA
;
A
#
# COMPACT_ATOMS: atom_id res chain seq x y z
N MET A 1 15.68 16.32 28.70
CA MET A 1 14.70 17.44 28.76
C MET A 1 13.29 16.86 28.75
N HIS A 2 12.61 16.87 29.93
CA HIS A 2 11.22 16.42 30.02
C HIS A 2 10.32 17.55 29.46
N GLN A 3 9.84 17.38 28.24
CA GLN A 3 8.83 18.30 27.70
C GLN A 3 7.55 18.21 28.51
N HIS A 4 6.91 19.37 28.73
CA HIS A 4 5.67 19.49 29.53
C HIS A 4 4.57 18.56 28.98
N PRO A 5 3.81 17.81 29.81
CA PRO A 5 2.80 16.84 29.33
C PRO A 5 1.78 17.39 28.31
N LYS A 6 1.41 18.68 28.44
CA LYS A 6 0.53 19.36 27.48
C LYS A 6 1.15 19.49 26.08
N ILE A 7 2.46 19.75 25.99
CA ILE A 7 3.17 19.83 24.71
C ILE A 7 3.18 18.47 24.02
N ARG A 8 3.51 17.41 24.76
CA ARG A 8 3.49 16.04 24.25
C ARG A 8 2.12 15.60 23.74
N ARG A 9 1.06 15.95 24.47
CA ARG A 9 -0.32 15.69 24.03
C ARG A 9 -0.68 16.42 22.75
N ASN A 10 -0.31 17.70 22.62
CA ASN A 10 -0.56 18.46 21.40
C ASN A 10 0.21 17.89 20.21
N LEU A 11 1.48 17.49 20.39
CA LEU A 11 2.25 16.82 19.36
C LEU A 11 1.62 15.48 18.94
N ALA A 12 1.10 14.71 19.91
CA ALA A 12 0.39 13.45 19.61
C ALA A 12 -0.89 13.69 18.78
N LEU A 13 -1.66 14.74 19.10
CA LEU A 13 -2.82 15.14 18.31
C LEU A 13 -2.43 15.57 16.90
N MET A 14 -1.33 16.33 16.74
CA MET A 14 -0.82 16.74 15.43
C MET A 14 -0.41 15.53 14.56
N VAL A 15 0.14 14.47 15.16
CA VAL A 15 0.45 13.25 14.42
C VAL A 15 -0.84 12.58 13.89
N HIS A 16 -1.90 12.50 14.70
CA HIS A 16 -3.18 11.98 14.20
C HIS A 16 -3.79 12.85 13.10
N VAL A 17 -3.64 14.19 13.20
CA VAL A 17 -4.06 15.09 12.11
C VAL A 17 -3.23 14.83 10.86
N TYR A 18 -1.91 14.61 11.00
CA TYR A 18 -1.03 14.30 9.87
C TYR A 18 -1.45 13.00 9.17
N THR A 19 -1.70 11.90 9.90
CA THR A 19 -2.28 10.67 9.31
C THR A 19 -3.61 10.97 8.60
N ALA A 20 -4.50 11.74 9.24
CA ALA A 20 -5.79 12.11 8.67
C ALA A 20 -5.69 12.98 7.39
N MET A 21 -4.57 13.67 7.14
CA MET A 21 -4.33 14.36 5.85
C MET A 21 -4.35 13.41 4.66
N GLY A 22 -4.10 12.11 4.88
CA GLY A 22 -4.30 11.08 3.88
C GLY A 22 -5.75 10.98 3.37
N LEU A 23 -6.76 11.36 4.18
CA LEU A 23 -8.15 11.44 3.70
C LEU A 23 -8.32 12.56 2.67
N LEU A 24 -7.61 13.68 2.86
CA LEU A 24 -7.62 14.78 1.90
C LEU A 24 -6.96 14.37 0.58
N THR A 25 -5.82 13.68 0.63
CA THR A 25 -5.16 13.19 -0.60
C THR A 25 -6.03 12.20 -1.35
N GLY A 26 -6.70 11.27 -0.65
CA GLY A 26 -7.65 10.32 -1.26
C GLY A 26 -8.87 10.99 -1.86
N PHE A 27 -9.44 11.99 -1.17
CA PHE A 27 -10.55 12.78 -1.69
C PHE A 27 -10.14 13.55 -2.96
N LEU A 28 -8.99 14.22 -2.95
CA LEU A 28 -8.46 14.92 -4.12
C LEU A 28 -8.17 13.95 -5.28
N ALA A 29 -7.65 12.77 -4.99
CA ALA A 29 -7.45 11.74 -6.00
C ALA A 29 -8.78 11.39 -6.69
N ILE A 30 -9.85 11.11 -5.93
CA ILE A 30 -11.18 10.82 -6.48
C ILE A 30 -11.72 11.99 -7.30
N ALA A 31 -11.58 13.23 -6.82
CA ALA A 31 -12.02 14.43 -7.53
C ALA A 31 -11.30 14.60 -8.89
N TRP A 32 -9.97 14.38 -8.91
CA TRP A 32 -9.18 14.45 -10.13
C TRP A 32 -9.44 13.28 -11.09
N ILE A 33 -9.68 12.07 -10.57
CA ILE A 33 -10.13 10.93 -11.39
C ILE A 33 -11.45 11.29 -12.11
N SER A 34 -12.43 11.80 -11.37
CA SER A 34 -13.74 12.19 -11.93
C SER A 34 -13.64 13.26 -13.02
N SER A 35 -12.55 14.05 -13.01
CA SER A 35 -12.26 15.08 -14.01
C SER A 35 -11.31 14.59 -15.12
N GLY A 36 -10.94 13.29 -15.13
CA GLY A 36 -9.99 12.72 -16.09
C GLY A 36 -8.53 13.16 -15.89
N GLN A 37 -8.21 13.81 -14.77
CA GLN A 37 -6.87 14.30 -14.46
C GLN A 37 -6.03 13.23 -13.74
N TYR A 38 -5.76 12.10 -14.42
CA TYR A 38 -5.14 10.92 -13.82
C TYR A 38 -3.74 11.19 -13.25
N ARG A 39 -2.93 12.05 -13.90
CA ARG A 39 -1.61 12.44 -13.36
C ARG A 39 -1.72 13.09 -11.98
N ALA A 40 -2.65 14.04 -11.81
CA ALA A 40 -2.88 14.70 -10.54
C ALA A 40 -3.38 13.71 -9.47
N ALA A 41 -4.27 12.80 -9.86
CA ALA A 41 -4.76 11.74 -8.99
C ALA A 41 -3.61 10.82 -8.51
N PHE A 42 -2.75 10.36 -9.39
CA PHE A 42 -1.60 9.54 -9.00
C PHE A 42 -0.61 10.29 -8.11
N LEU A 43 -0.37 11.59 -8.35
CA LEU A 43 0.46 12.41 -7.46
C LEU A 43 -0.15 12.53 -6.05
N ALA A 44 -1.47 12.66 -5.93
CA ALA A 44 -2.15 12.65 -4.64
C ALA A 44 -2.04 11.30 -3.94
N LEU A 45 -2.22 10.19 -4.67
CA LEU A 45 -2.03 8.85 -4.13
C LEU A 45 -0.57 8.60 -3.73
N PHE A 46 0.40 9.15 -4.46
CA PHE A 46 1.80 9.09 -4.07
C PHE A 46 2.08 9.90 -2.80
N ALA A 47 1.46 11.07 -2.66
CA ALA A 47 1.57 11.88 -1.43
C ALA A 47 1.00 11.11 -0.21
N SER A 48 -0.08 10.33 -0.37
CA SER A 48 -0.59 9.48 0.71
C SER A 48 0.41 8.39 1.11
N VAL A 49 1.14 7.80 0.16
CA VAL A 49 2.21 6.84 0.46
C VAL A 49 3.32 7.47 1.30
N VAL A 50 3.67 8.73 1.04
CA VAL A 50 4.68 9.45 1.84
C VAL A 50 4.18 9.72 3.26
N ILE A 51 2.90 10.07 3.42
CA ILE A 51 2.29 10.28 4.73
C ILE A 51 2.32 8.97 5.53
N ASP A 52 1.83 7.86 4.97
CA ASP A 52 1.80 6.54 5.59
C ASP A 52 3.22 6.05 5.96
N ALA A 53 4.20 6.17 5.05
CA ALA A 53 5.58 5.75 5.31
C ALA A 53 6.22 6.47 6.52
N THR A 54 5.74 7.65 6.88
CA THR A 54 6.34 8.52 7.91
C THR A 54 5.54 8.61 9.19
N ASP A 55 4.21 8.49 9.14
CA ASP A 55 3.32 8.74 10.30
C ASP A 55 3.52 7.74 11.44
N GLY A 56 3.71 6.45 11.15
CA GLY A 56 4.02 5.44 12.15
C GLY A 56 5.34 5.72 12.89
N THR A 57 6.32 6.30 12.21
CA THR A 57 7.59 6.71 12.84
C THR A 57 7.39 7.92 13.74
N LEU A 58 6.63 8.92 13.28
CA LEU A 58 6.25 10.09 14.08
C LEU A 58 5.41 9.67 15.30
N ALA A 59 4.45 8.75 15.12
CA ALA A 59 3.61 8.24 16.20
C ALA A 59 4.43 7.58 17.31
N ARG A 60 5.43 6.79 16.95
CA ARG A 60 6.37 6.17 17.91
C ARG A 60 7.25 7.20 18.60
N ALA A 61 7.78 8.19 17.86
CA ALA A 61 8.65 9.22 18.40
C ALA A 61 7.97 10.09 19.46
N VAL A 62 6.66 10.33 19.30
CA VAL A 62 5.86 11.15 20.22
C VAL A 62 5.18 10.31 21.31
N ASP A 63 5.13 8.97 21.18
CA ASP A 63 4.42 8.04 22.07
C ASP A 63 2.90 8.34 22.12
N VAL A 64 2.25 8.37 20.94
CA VAL A 64 0.83 8.73 20.81
C VAL A 64 -0.09 7.89 21.68
N ARG A 65 0.22 6.59 21.88
CA ARG A 65 -0.58 5.69 22.71
C ARG A 65 -0.67 6.16 24.17
N ARG A 66 0.39 6.77 24.67
CA ARG A 66 0.46 7.31 26.04
C ARG A 66 -0.27 8.64 26.17
N TYR A 67 -0.12 9.53 25.19
CA TYR A 67 -0.61 10.91 25.31
C TYR A 67 -2.00 11.15 24.73
N THR A 68 -2.49 10.25 23.86
CA THR A 68 -3.84 10.29 23.26
C THR A 68 -4.51 8.91 23.26
N PRO A 69 -4.64 8.22 24.42
CA PRO A 69 -5.13 6.84 24.51
C PRO A 69 -6.58 6.66 24.05
N TRP A 70 -7.35 7.74 23.95
CA TRP A 70 -8.73 7.73 23.46
C TRP A 70 -8.85 7.75 21.93
N ILE A 71 -7.75 7.97 21.18
CA ILE A 71 -7.72 7.91 19.74
C ILE A 71 -7.06 6.61 19.32
N ASN A 72 -7.79 5.77 18.59
CA ASN A 72 -7.23 4.57 18.00
C ASN A 72 -6.55 4.91 16.67
N GLY A 73 -5.23 5.23 16.71
CA GLY A 73 -4.44 5.59 15.54
C GLY A 73 -4.39 4.49 14.49
N ARG A 74 -4.40 3.20 14.89
CA ARG A 74 -4.41 2.08 13.94
C ARG A 74 -5.71 2.05 13.11
N LYS A 75 -6.86 2.27 13.73
CA LYS A 75 -8.13 2.34 13.00
C LYS A 75 -8.19 3.54 12.06
N LEU A 76 -7.61 4.68 12.46
CA LEU A 76 -7.50 5.85 11.60
C LEU A 76 -6.64 5.54 10.39
N ASP A 77 -5.48 4.94 10.59
CA ASP A 77 -4.55 4.47 9.56
C ASP A 77 -5.24 3.50 8.58
N ASP A 78 -5.88 2.44 9.09
CA ASP A 78 -6.59 1.45 8.27
C ASP A 78 -7.70 2.09 7.39
N ILE A 79 -8.41 3.14 7.88
CA ILE A 79 -9.41 3.88 7.10
C ILE A 79 -8.75 4.69 5.98
N VAL A 80 -7.66 5.39 6.30
CA VAL A 80 -6.89 6.20 5.35
C VAL A 80 -6.27 5.31 4.28
N ASP A 81 -5.71 4.19 4.70
CA ASP A 81 -5.08 3.19 3.81
C ASP A 81 -6.11 2.60 2.85
N TYR A 82 -7.26 2.15 3.35
CA TYR A 82 -8.29 1.58 2.50
C TYR A 82 -8.76 2.58 1.43
N LEU A 83 -8.92 3.86 1.78
CA LEU A 83 -9.28 4.91 0.83
C LEU A 83 -8.22 5.07 -0.27
N ASN A 84 -6.94 5.18 0.11
CA ASN A 84 -5.86 5.55 -0.81
C ASN A 84 -5.27 4.36 -1.57
N TYR A 85 -5.21 3.19 -0.94
CA TYR A 85 -4.61 2.00 -1.54
C TYR A 85 -5.63 1.11 -2.24
N THR A 86 -6.94 1.25 -1.90
CA THR A 86 -7.98 0.39 -2.49
C THR A 86 -9.07 1.20 -3.19
N LEU A 87 -9.84 2.01 -2.48
CA LEU A 87 -11.04 2.63 -3.03
C LEU A 87 -10.73 3.58 -4.20
N ALA A 88 -9.84 4.54 -4.00
CA ALA A 88 -9.51 5.53 -5.03
C ALA A 88 -8.87 4.91 -6.28
N PRO A 89 -7.86 3.98 -6.18
CA PRO A 89 -7.31 3.36 -7.37
C PRO A 89 -8.28 2.40 -8.09
N ILE A 90 -9.14 1.69 -7.38
CA ILE A 90 -10.17 0.86 -8.02
C ILE A 90 -11.24 1.73 -8.69
N PHE A 91 -11.60 2.87 -8.08
CA PHE A 91 -12.46 3.87 -8.72
C PHE A 91 -11.83 4.41 -10.01
N LEU A 92 -10.49 4.63 -10.04
CA LEU A 92 -9.79 5.03 -11.25
C LEU A 92 -9.93 3.96 -12.35
N ILE A 93 -9.66 2.69 -12.04
CA ILE A 93 -9.77 1.57 -12.99
C ILE A 93 -11.22 1.48 -13.54
N TRP A 94 -12.23 1.64 -12.67
CA TRP A 94 -13.63 1.65 -13.07
C TRP A 94 -13.98 2.85 -13.95
N HIS A 95 -13.55 4.05 -13.57
CA HIS A 95 -13.80 5.31 -14.29
C HIS A 95 -13.12 5.32 -15.67
N ALA A 96 -11.90 4.80 -15.76
CA ALA A 96 -11.14 4.72 -17.00
C ALA A 96 -11.60 3.59 -17.94
N HIS A 97 -12.62 2.82 -17.57
CA HIS A 97 -13.17 1.72 -18.36
C HIS A 97 -12.15 0.61 -18.69
N TRP A 98 -11.22 0.34 -17.77
CA TRP A 98 -10.14 -0.64 -18.00
C TRP A 98 -10.53 -2.10 -17.71
N THR A 99 -11.74 -2.39 -17.25
CA THR A 99 -12.22 -3.76 -17.03
C THR A 99 -13.36 -4.12 -17.98
N PRO A 100 -13.62 -5.44 -18.22
CA PRO A 100 -14.77 -5.87 -19.01
C PRO A 100 -16.09 -5.49 -18.34
N GLU A 101 -17.16 -5.43 -19.13
CA GLU A 101 -18.52 -5.32 -18.57
C GLU A 101 -18.99 -6.67 -17.99
N PRO A 102 -19.73 -6.67 -16.88
CA PRO A 102 -20.06 -5.50 -16.06
C PRO A 102 -18.88 -5.08 -15.16
N ARG A 103 -18.37 -3.87 -15.34
CA ARG A 103 -17.19 -3.33 -14.62
C ARG A 103 -17.31 -3.43 -13.10
N ALA A 104 -18.52 -3.19 -12.58
CA ALA A 104 -18.81 -3.26 -11.14
C ALA A 104 -18.45 -4.63 -10.55
N LEU A 105 -18.66 -5.72 -11.30
CA LEU A 105 -18.32 -7.06 -10.85
C LEU A 105 -16.82 -7.22 -10.62
N TRP A 106 -16.00 -6.80 -11.60
CA TRP A 106 -14.54 -6.93 -11.51
C TRP A 106 -13.96 -6.03 -10.41
N CYS A 107 -14.45 -4.80 -10.31
CA CYS A 107 -14.00 -3.83 -9.30
C CYS A 107 -14.47 -4.20 -7.88
N SER A 108 -15.60 -4.90 -7.71
CA SER A 108 -16.07 -5.34 -6.39
C SER A 108 -15.12 -6.38 -5.75
N ILE A 109 -14.42 -7.19 -6.54
CA ILE A 109 -13.50 -8.21 -6.02
C ILE A 109 -12.41 -7.57 -5.14
N PRO A 110 -11.55 -6.67 -5.64
CA PRO A 110 -10.53 -6.03 -4.81
C PRO A 110 -11.11 -5.18 -3.68
N LEU A 111 -12.25 -4.52 -3.87
CA LEU A 111 -12.89 -3.75 -2.82
C LEU A 111 -13.27 -4.62 -1.62
N VAL A 112 -13.95 -5.74 -1.87
CA VAL A 112 -14.40 -6.63 -0.81
C VAL A 112 -13.23 -7.39 -0.18
N THR A 113 -12.35 -7.98 -0.99
CA THR A 113 -11.24 -8.78 -0.47
C THR A 113 -10.24 -7.95 0.33
N SER A 114 -9.94 -6.72 -0.12
CA SER A 114 -9.10 -5.81 0.65
C SER A 114 -9.75 -5.35 1.96
N ALA A 115 -11.07 -5.11 1.98
CA ALA A 115 -11.77 -4.78 3.22
C ALA A 115 -11.59 -5.90 4.26
N PHE A 116 -11.75 -7.18 3.85
CA PHE A 116 -11.48 -8.30 4.74
C PHE A 116 -10.01 -8.40 5.16
N ALA A 117 -9.07 -8.11 4.27
CA ALA A 117 -7.65 -8.11 4.60
C ALA A 117 -7.31 -7.02 5.64
N PHE A 118 -7.89 -5.81 5.53
CA PHE A 118 -7.67 -4.71 6.49
C PHE A 118 -8.26 -4.98 7.87
N VAL A 119 -9.41 -5.67 7.98
CA VAL A 119 -10.04 -5.96 9.26
C VAL A 119 -9.54 -7.26 9.91
N HIS A 120 -8.72 -8.04 9.20
CA HIS A 120 -8.19 -9.30 9.73
C HIS A 120 -7.11 -9.02 10.78
N GLU A 121 -7.36 -9.37 12.06
CA GLU A 121 -6.45 -9.08 13.18
C GLU A 121 -5.04 -9.69 13.00
N GLY A 122 -4.94 -10.83 12.32
CA GLY A 122 -3.67 -11.50 12.01
C GLY A 122 -3.04 -11.08 10.67
N ALA A 123 -3.52 -10.03 9.99
CA ALA A 123 -2.98 -9.63 8.68
C ALA A 123 -1.56 -9.06 8.77
N LYS A 124 -1.24 -8.34 9.85
CA LYS A 124 0.09 -7.76 10.12
C LYS A 124 0.79 -8.61 11.19
N GLU A 125 1.60 -9.59 10.76
CA GLU A 125 2.47 -10.38 11.65
C GLU A 125 3.75 -9.56 11.95
N GLU A 126 3.60 -8.46 12.70
CA GLU A 126 4.67 -7.47 12.92
C GLU A 126 5.91 -8.07 13.56
N ASP A 127 5.76 -9.02 14.49
CA ASP A 127 6.87 -9.67 15.19
C ASP A 127 7.65 -10.63 14.27
N ALA A 128 6.95 -11.23 13.29
CA ALA A 128 7.58 -12.10 12.28
C ALA A 128 8.08 -11.30 11.06
N GLY A 129 7.67 -10.04 10.90
CA GLY A 129 8.05 -9.18 9.79
C GLY A 129 7.36 -9.48 8.47
N PHE A 130 6.11 -9.98 8.51
CA PHE A 130 5.34 -10.34 7.34
C PHE A 130 3.94 -9.72 7.33
N PHE A 131 3.40 -9.54 6.12
CA PHE A 131 1.99 -9.36 5.85
C PHE A 131 1.38 -10.67 5.35
N ARG A 132 0.15 -10.93 5.73
CA ARG A 132 -0.63 -12.05 5.23
C ARG A 132 -1.50 -11.59 4.07
N GLY A 133 -1.35 -12.22 2.91
CA GLY A 133 -2.03 -11.87 1.67
C GLY A 133 -1.35 -10.76 0.88
N PHE A 134 -1.88 -10.45 -0.30
CA PHE A 134 -1.44 -9.30 -1.09
C PHE A 134 -1.73 -8.00 -0.32
N PRO A 135 -0.73 -7.14 -0.11
CA PRO A 135 -0.86 -5.98 0.78
C PRO A 135 -1.69 -4.81 0.20
N SER A 136 -2.62 -5.10 -0.70
CA SER A 136 -3.59 -4.15 -1.28
C SER A 136 -2.96 -2.91 -1.93
N TYR A 137 -1.81 -3.05 -2.59
CA TYR A 137 -1.15 -1.94 -3.31
C TYR A 137 -1.82 -1.65 -4.66
N TRP A 138 -3.15 -1.44 -4.64
CA TRP A 138 -3.93 -1.19 -5.85
C TRP A 138 -3.58 0.13 -6.53
N ASN A 139 -3.07 1.12 -5.79
CA ASN A 139 -2.52 2.35 -6.33
C ASN A 139 -1.34 2.09 -7.27
N ILE A 140 -0.46 1.16 -6.92
CA ILE A 140 0.66 0.71 -7.75
C ILE A 140 0.14 -0.05 -8.98
N VAL A 141 -0.79 -0.99 -8.77
CA VAL A 141 -1.41 -1.76 -9.86
C VAL A 141 -2.09 -0.84 -10.86
N ALA A 142 -2.90 0.11 -10.39
CA ALA A 142 -3.57 1.09 -11.26
C ALA A 142 -2.57 1.95 -12.03
N PHE A 143 -1.47 2.37 -11.40
CA PHE A 143 -0.43 3.14 -12.07
C PHE A 143 0.24 2.34 -13.19
N TYR A 144 0.63 1.08 -12.94
CA TYR A 144 1.21 0.25 -13.99
C TYR A 144 0.23 -0.06 -15.13
N ILE A 145 -1.06 -0.24 -14.84
CA ILE A 145 -2.09 -0.37 -15.89
C ILE A 145 -2.18 0.89 -16.73
N ALA A 146 -2.10 2.08 -16.09
CA ALA A 146 -2.17 3.38 -16.76
C ALA A 146 -0.97 3.69 -17.67
N LEU A 147 0.13 2.93 -17.58
CA LEU A 147 1.28 3.08 -18.48
C LEU A 147 1.03 2.48 -19.87
N PHE A 148 -0.06 1.73 -20.04
CA PHE A 148 -0.47 1.20 -21.35
C PHE A 148 -1.53 2.12 -21.95
N ASP A 149 -1.32 2.57 -23.20
CA ASP A 149 -2.26 3.45 -23.90
C ASP A 149 -3.67 2.84 -24.03
N ALA A 150 -3.75 1.53 -24.20
CA ALA A 150 -4.99 0.77 -24.30
C ALA A 150 -4.86 -0.57 -23.57
N PRO A 151 -5.00 -0.61 -22.24
CA PRO A 151 -4.91 -1.84 -21.50
C PRO A 151 -6.04 -2.80 -21.91
N ASN A 152 -5.71 -4.07 -22.14
CA ASN A 152 -6.71 -5.08 -22.47
C ASN A 152 -7.63 -5.30 -21.25
N PRO A 153 -8.96 -5.05 -21.35
CA PRO A 153 -9.86 -5.12 -20.20
C PRO A 153 -9.89 -6.49 -19.54
N TRP A 154 -9.82 -7.58 -20.30
CA TRP A 154 -9.82 -8.94 -19.75
C TRP A 154 -8.55 -9.24 -18.95
N VAL A 155 -7.39 -8.75 -19.42
CA VAL A 155 -6.14 -8.88 -18.65
C VAL A 155 -6.24 -8.13 -17.34
N VAL A 156 -6.79 -6.92 -17.34
CA VAL A 156 -7.01 -6.13 -16.13
C VAL A 156 -7.98 -6.85 -15.18
N GLY A 157 -9.11 -7.34 -15.68
CA GLY A 157 -10.08 -8.12 -14.88
C GLY A 157 -9.42 -9.34 -14.22
N ILE A 158 -8.61 -10.10 -14.97
CA ILE A 158 -7.88 -11.27 -14.44
C ILE A 158 -6.90 -10.84 -13.35
N ILE A 159 -6.15 -9.73 -13.55
CA ILE A 159 -5.24 -9.19 -12.53
C ILE A 159 -6.01 -8.84 -11.24
N LEU A 160 -7.14 -8.13 -11.35
CA LEU A 160 -7.98 -7.79 -10.21
C LEU A 160 -8.48 -9.04 -9.48
N GLY A 161 -8.92 -10.06 -10.22
CA GLY A 161 -9.39 -11.33 -9.67
C GLY A 161 -8.28 -12.09 -8.94
N LEU A 162 -7.11 -12.25 -9.58
CA LEU A 162 -5.98 -12.99 -9.01
C LEU A 162 -5.39 -12.30 -7.78
N LEU A 163 -5.13 -10.99 -7.85
CA LEU A 163 -4.58 -10.24 -6.71
C LEU A 163 -5.62 -10.08 -5.60
N GLY A 164 -6.91 -9.91 -5.95
CA GLY A 164 -7.99 -9.91 -4.97
C GLY A 164 -8.08 -11.24 -4.22
N LEU A 165 -8.02 -12.38 -4.92
CA LEU A 165 -7.94 -13.70 -4.28
C LEU A 165 -6.69 -13.81 -3.40
N LEU A 166 -5.54 -13.35 -3.90
CA LEU A 166 -4.28 -13.37 -3.15
C LEU A 166 -4.32 -12.54 -1.86
N SER A 167 -5.17 -11.49 -1.80
CA SER A 167 -5.35 -10.66 -0.59
C SER A 167 -5.93 -11.45 0.60
N ILE A 168 -6.70 -12.51 0.35
CA ILE A 168 -7.32 -13.33 1.40
C ILE A 168 -6.60 -14.66 1.63
N LEU A 169 -5.67 -15.04 0.74
CA LEU A 169 -4.91 -16.28 0.88
C LEU A 169 -3.81 -16.13 1.95
N PRO A 170 -3.48 -17.24 2.66
CA PRO A 170 -2.44 -17.23 3.71
C PRO A 170 -1.00 -17.26 3.16
N VAL A 171 -0.73 -16.45 2.14
CA VAL A 171 0.60 -16.23 1.58
C VAL A 171 1.22 -15.05 2.31
N ARG A 172 2.46 -15.18 2.79
CA ARG A 172 3.14 -14.13 3.54
C ARG A 172 4.04 -13.30 2.63
N PHE A 173 3.93 -11.98 2.70
CA PHE A 173 4.81 -11.01 2.06
C PHE A 173 5.63 -10.28 3.11
N VAL A 174 6.91 -10.01 2.83
CA VAL A 174 7.79 -9.32 3.78
C VAL A 174 7.30 -7.90 4.03
N TYR A 175 7.29 -7.48 5.31
CA TYR A 175 7.00 -6.12 5.70
C TYR A 175 8.25 -5.24 5.49
N PRO A 176 8.29 -4.32 4.50
CA PRO A 176 9.52 -3.61 4.14
C PRO A 176 10.12 -2.79 5.29
N ASN A 177 9.28 -2.27 6.19
CA ASN A 177 9.70 -1.46 7.33
C ASN A 177 10.29 -2.31 8.49
N ARG A 178 9.97 -3.62 8.53
CA ARG A 178 10.40 -4.55 9.60
C ARG A 178 10.75 -5.93 9.03
N PRO A 179 11.62 -6.03 8.03
CA PRO A 179 11.93 -7.31 7.41
C PRO A 179 12.69 -8.20 8.40
N PRO A 180 12.47 -9.54 8.36
CA PRO A 180 13.17 -10.48 9.22
C PRO A 180 14.69 -10.52 8.94
N CYS A 181 15.09 -10.20 7.71
CA CYS A 181 16.47 -10.05 7.28
C CYS A 181 16.60 -9.08 6.11
N TRP A 182 17.82 -8.80 5.65
CA TRP A 182 18.13 -7.95 4.48
C TRP A 182 17.48 -6.56 4.52
N LYS A 183 17.49 -5.91 5.70
CA LYS A 183 16.82 -4.62 5.93
C LYS A 183 17.19 -3.55 4.90
N PHE A 184 18.47 -3.47 4.52
CA PHE A 184 18.92 -2.49 3.51
C PHE A 184 18.35 -2.79 2.12
N PHE A 185 18.19 -4.06 1.75
CA PHE A 185 17.58 -4.46 0.49
C PHE A 185 16.09 -4.07 0.46
N PHE A 186 15.32 -4.44 1.49
CA PHE A 186 13.89 -4.17 1.53
C PHE A 186 13.58 -2.68 1.67
N LEU A 187 14.18 -1.99 2.64
CA LEU A 187 13.91 -0.58 2.89
C LEU A 187 14.58 0.32 1.84
N GLY A 188 15.86 0.12 1.57
CA GLY A 188 16.60 0.90 0.58
C GLY A 188 16.07 0.68 -0.84
N GLY A 189 15.74 -0.57 -1.18
CA GLY A 189 15.11 -0.92 -2.46
C GLY A 189 13.73 -0.28 -2.61
N ALA A 190 12.89 -0.30 -1.56
CA ALA A 190 11.59 0.36 -1.57
C ALA A 190 11.72 1.89 -1.76
N CYS A 191 12.67 2.53 -1.07
CA CYS A 191 12.93 3.96 -1.23
C CYS A 191 13.40 4.29 -2.65
N LEU A 192 14.36 3.54 -3.19
CA LEU A 192 14.85 3.74 -4.56
C LEU A 192 13.75 3.53 -5.59
N TRP A 193 12.96 2.48 -5.43
CA TRP A 193 11.82 2.20 -6.29
C TRP A 193 10.74 3.28 -6.19
N GLY A 194 10.45 3.79 -4.98
CA GLY A 194 9.52 4.91 -4.77
C GLY A 194 9.99 6.18 -5.49
N LEU A 195 11.29 6.50 -5.44
CA LEU A 195 11.86 7.61 -6.21
C LEU A 195 11.75 7.40 -7.72
N LEU A 196 11.93 6.16 -8.18
CA LEU A 196 11.75 5.80 -9.58
C LEU A 196 10.29 5.97 -10.03
N LEU A 197 9.33 5.53 -9.21
CA LEU A 197 7.90 5.74 -9.47
C LEU A 197 7.55 7.23 -9.51
N LEU A 198 8.11 8.03 -8.60
CA LEU A 198 7.92 9.48 -8.61
C LEU A 198 8.48 10.11 -9.90
N ALA A 199 9.66 9.70 -10.35
CA ALA A 199 10.21 10.16 -11.61
C ALA A 199 9.29 9.79 -12.79
N MET A 200 8.75 8.57 -12.81
CA MET A 200 7.77 8.14 -13.83
C MET A 200 6.49 8.98 -13.76
N LEU A 201 5.98 9.30 -12.57
CA LEU A 201 4.81 10.16 -12.39
C LEU A 201 5.02 11.59 -12.89
N ILE A 202 6.24 12.13 -12.74
CA ILE A 202 6.58 13.48 -13.22
C ILE A 202 6.51 13.56 -14.75
N VAL A 203 6.92 12.49 -15.46
CA VAL A 203 6.91 12.46 -16.93
C VAL A 203 5.65 11.80 -17.51
N TYR A 204 4.77 11.22 -16.69
CA TYR A 204 3.52 10.60 -17.13
C TYR A 204 2.63 11.60 -17.90
N PRO A 205 2.01 11.26 -19.06
CA PRO A 205 1.88 9.89 -19.57
C PRO A 205 3.08 9.38 -20.41
N ASP A 206 4.01 10.23 -20.82
CA ASP A 206 5.08 9.92 -21.79
C ASP A 206 6.28 9.22 -21.12
N VAL A 207 6.01 8.13 -20.37
CA VAL A 207 7.04 7.40 -19.64
C VAL A 207 7.87 6.53 -20.59
N PRO A 208 9.21 6.70 -20.66
CA PRO A 208 10.05 5.87 -21.52
C PRO A 208 9.97 4.37 -21.16
N ASN A 209 9.85 3.49 -22.14
CA ASN A 209 9.72 2.04 -21.95
C ASN A 209 10.87 1.43 -21.15
N TRP A 210 12.10 1.92 -21.31
CA TRP A 210 13.24 1.43 -20.53
C TRP A 210 13.06 1.73 -19.04
N LEU A 211 12.47 2.88 -18.67
CA LEU A 211 12.22 3.27 -17.30
C LEU A 211 11.15 2.37 -16.67
N VAL A 212 10.10 2.03 -17.44
CA VAL A 212 9.09 1.05 -17.04
C VAL A 212 9.74 -0.31 -16.80
N GLY A 213 10.59 -0.78 -17.72
CA GLY A 213 11.31 -2.03 -17.57
C GLY A 213 12.17 -2.11 -16.31
N VAL A 214 12.95 -1.05 -16.04
CA VAL A 214 13.77 -0.95 -14.82
C VAL A 214 12.90 -0.96 -13.55
N SER A 215 11.75 -0.32 -13.58
CA SER A 215 10.85 -0.24 -12.43
C SER A 215 10.28 -1.59 -11.98
N TYR A 216 10.21 -2.60 -12.84
CA TYR A 216 9.78 -3.96 -12.50
C TYR A 216 10.82 -4.76 -11.71
N ILE A 217 12.09 -4.37 -11.72
CA ILE A 217 13.17 -5.13 -11.06
C ILE A 217 12.89 -5.29 -9.56
N TYR A 218 12.58 -4.20 -8.88
CA TYR A 218 12.35 -4.27 -7.43
C TYR A 218 11.08 -5.06 -7.05
N PRO A 219 9.89 -4.85 -7.63
CA PRO A 219 8.70 -5.66 -7.33
C PRO A 219 8.90 -7.16 -7.57
N VAL A 220 9.61 -7.55 -8.63
CA VAL A 220 9.92 -8.96 -8.92
C VAL A 220 10.87 -9.53 -7.86
N LEU A 221 11.94 -8.83 -7.52
CA LEU A 221 12.89 -9.26 -6.50
C LEU A 221 12.22 -9.28 -5.11
N TYR A 222 11.39 -8.30 -4.79
CA TYR A 222 10.61 -8.26 -3.55
C TYR A 222 9.66 -9.44 -3.43
N GLY A 223 8.89 -9.75 -4.48
CA GLY A 223 7.97 -10.88 -4.51
C GLY A 223 8.70 -12.22 -4.36
N ALA A 224 9.76 -12.44 -5.15
CA ALA A 224 10.58 -13.65 -5.08
C ALA A 224 11.23 -13.83 -3.70
N SER A 225 11.79 -12.75 -3.15
CA SER A 225 12.40 -12.77 -1.81
C SER A 225 11.36 -13.04 -0.72
N SER A 226 10.17 -12.49 -0.82
CA SER A 226 9.08 -12.71 0.15
C SER A 226 8.66 -14.17 0.16
N ILE A 227 8.42 -14.77 -1.00
CA ILE A 227 8.06 -16.19 -1.13
C ILE A 227 9.17 -17.10 -0.58
N TYR A 228 10.44 -16.79 -0.90
CA TYR A 228 11.58 -17.56 -0.40
C TYR A 228 11.67 -17.52 1.13
N LEU A 229 11.50 -16.34 1.74
CA LEU A 229 11.58 -16.16 3.18
C LEU A 229 10.41 -16.82 3.92
N ASP A 230 9.18 -16.73 3.38
CA ASP A 230 8.01 -17.45 3.91
C ASP A 230 8.24 -18.96 3.91
N TRP A 231 8.70 -19.52 2.79
CA TRP A 231 9.00 -20.94 2.68
C TRP A 231 10.09 -21.39 3.66
N ARG A 232 11.17 -20.61 3.82
CA ARG A 232 12.24 -20.90 4.78
C ARG A 232 11.73 -20.91 6.21
N GLN A 233 10.90 -19.93 6.59
CA GLN A 233 10.36 -19.83 7.93
C GLN A 233 9.40 -20.98 8.25
N ARG A 234 8.50 -21.34 7.34
CA ARG A 234 7.60 -22.50 7.52
C ARG A 234 8.34 -23.81 7.71
N ARG A 235 9.46 -24.00 7.03
CA ARG A 235 10.33 -25.17 7.25
C ARG A 235 10.93 -25.19 8.66
N GLN A 236 11.34 -24.06 9.18
CA GLN A 236 11.90 -23.98 10.54
C GLN A 236 10.83 -24.25 11.60
N GLU A 237 9.62 -23.72 11.42
CA GLU A 237 8.47 -23.96 12.30
C GLU A 237 8.09 -25.44 12.32
N SER A 238 8.07 -26.12 11.17
CA SER A 238 7.74 -27.56 11.09
C SER A 238 8.78 -28.47 11.74
N THR A 239 10.09 -28.11 11.68
CA THR A 239 11.13 -28.87 12.35
C THR A 239 11.13 -28.68 13.87
N ALA A 240 10.76 -27.48 14.36
CA ALA A 240 10.66 -27.21 15.80
C ALA A 240 9.45 -27.90 16.46
N THR A 241 8.37 -28.16 15.70
CA THR A 241 7.17 -28.86 16.20
C THR A 241 7.32 -30.38 16.22
N SER A 242 8.30 -30.92 15.49
CA SER A 242 8.60 -32.34 15.39
C SER A 242 9.75 -32.84 16.31
N ALA A 243 10.36 -31.90 17.05
CA ALA A 243 11.41 -32.16 18.06
C ALA A 243 10.87 -31.98 19.48
#